data_1fa1c423c02c21c14b9d60f4eca71b7e
#
_entry.id   1fa1c423c02c21c14b9d60f4eca71b7e
#
_cell.length_a   1.000
_cell.length_b   1.000
_cell.length_c   1.000
_cell.angle_alpha   90.00
_cell.angle_beta   90.00
_cell.angle_gamma   90.00
#
_symmetry.space_group_name_H-M   'P 1'
#
loop_
_entity.id
_entity.type
_entity.pdbx_description
1 polymer ?
#
loop_
_entity_poly.entity_id
_entity_poly.type
_entity_poly.pdbx_seq_one_letter_code
_entity_poly.pdbx_strand_id
1 'polypeptide(L)'
;MSSKLSNYDLPSDAYLGFDAQSLKDLIIRKLQEGGQFSGHEYEGSNFSAVIDVIAYTYHLLLFYLNKMGAEATFTQTQLYENMNRIVKLLGYNPIGFQTSCVAFTVSAPVKTDENNTGFELNTTYTIPRYAYINVNGIKYTLTKDINFALTENDELDEKGNHILAEFSDSNILFQGDMIEAQPYFATGDTFETYTLVPANNSLVEQFTIVDFSNFGVFVYNIEENKWQEWTETSSLYLENDSALKYEKRLNEAGYYEFKFGNNVNGKQLNQGDVVQIYYLKSAGSAGEIGVNQLNDNVLNLYHTSTFDSIINNVLGDSVYTSQTVQPVDVKSLSFKNTSVSTKFAEPETVDDIRKNLNKVFHSQSQLITAENIQTYIERNFSNITSSVYVMNNNTYINDVMSYYYKLGVGSINKDSRIALNQLQFSTSCNFNNIYVYLVPKFTPVDSNNIGQYVDSNLKQYLVSKLDSLKPLTSEIIPMDPIYMAVGLGVQNVGDTVFNQTYSTQTPDDIITSTKLVLTRYSNSRNKISLIKTQAAEIIRNIFAKATLGYTISTIDIANELLSIEGVKEIHTERNGVVINGISLMIWNPIYYNKDIYTTTNSITFDKFKYPFLYNSSKLDEYIDVRISE
;
A
#
# COMPACT_ATOMS: atom_id res chain seq x y z
N MET A 1 -32.95 34.10 47.28
CA MET A 1 -31.88 33.10 47.28
C MET A 1 -31.13 33.18 45.97
N SER A 2 -30.42 34.24 45.77
CA SER A 2 -29.61 34.44 44.57
C SER A 2 -28.37 35.16 45.08
N SER A 3 -27.21 34.66 44.77
CA SER A 3 -25.90 35.32 44.86
C SER A 3 -24.77 34.65 45.65
N LYS A 4 -24.93 33.41 46.10
CA LYS A 4 -23.77 32.71 46.74
C LYS A 4 -23.00 31.74 45.82
N LEU A 5 -23.41 31.61 44.56
CA LEU A 5 -22.71 30.76 43.57
C LEU A 5 -21.63 31.49 42.78
N SER A 6 -21.52 32.83 42.88
CA SER A 6 -20.57 33.63 42.08
C SER A 6 -19.17 33.75 42.66
N ASN A 7 -18.89 33.22 43.85
CA ASN A 7 -17.60 33.34 44.52
C ASN A 7 -16.93 31.96 44.82
N TYR A 8 -17.12 30.99 43.95
CA TYR A 8 -16.30 29.78 44.00
C TYR A 8 -15.02 30.00 43.16
N ASP A 9 -14.03 30.63 43.79
CA ASP A 9 -12.67 30.49 43.31
C ASP A 9 -12.25 29.01 43.55
N LEU A 10 -12.13 28.27 42.45
CA LEU A 10 -11.55 26.94 42.51
C LEU A 10 -10.08 27.09 42.90
N PRO A 11 -9.63 26.52 44.02
CA PRO A 11 -8.22 26.55 44.37
C PRO A 11 -7.37 25.93 43.28
N SER A 12 -6.17 26.43 43.07
CA SER A 12 -5.22 25.92 42.06
C SER A 12 -4.97 24.42 42.14
N ASP A 13 -5.19 23.81 43.30
CA ASP A 13 -5.07 22.38 43.56
C ASP A 13 -6.28 21.57 43.07
N ALA A 14 -7.38 22.21 42.67
CA ALA A 14 -8.57 21.52 42.16
C ALA A 14 -8.33 20.83 40.80
N TYR A 15 -7.22 21.18 40.13
CA TYR A 15 -6.81 20.51 38.90
C TYR A 15 -6.10 19.16 39.11
N LEU A 16 -5.77 18.79 40.32
CA LEU A 16 -4.97 17.59 40.64
C LEU A 16 -5.82 16.35 41.00
N GLY A 17 -7.11 16.51 41.24
CA GLY A 17 -7.96 15.41 41.71
C GLY A 17 -9.04 15.02 40.69
N PHE A 18 -8.68 14.30 39.62
CA PHE A 18 -9.66 13.78 38.66
C PHE A 18 -10.26 12.42 39.04
N ASP A 19 -9.87 11.83 40.16
CA ASP A 19 -10.48 10.59 40.61
C ASP A 19 -11.76 10.83 41.45
N ALA A 20 -12.63 9.84 41.52
CA ALA A 20 -13.90 9.95 42.23
C ALA A 20 -13.69 10.16 43.73
N GLN A 21 -12.61 9.62 44.32
CA GLN A 21 -12.31 9.75 45.75
C GLN A 21 -11.88 11.18 46.10
N SER A 22 -11.00 11.80 45.33
CA SER A 22 -10.60 13.20 45.52
C SER A 22 -11.78 14.16 45.35
N LEU A 23 -12.70 13.90 44.44
CA LEU A 23 -13.94 14.68 44.29
C LEU A 23 -14.86 14.49 45.49
N LYS A 24 -14.99 13.27 45.99
CA LYS A 24 -15.75 12.99 47.22
C LYS A 24 -15.17 13.78 48.41
N ASP A 25 -13.86 13.73 48.61
CA ASP A 25 -13.18 14.44 49.69
C ASP A 25 -13.31 15.95 49.58
N LEU A 26 -13.31 16.49 48.36
CA LEU A 26 -13.55 17.91 48.07
C LEU A 26 -14.98 18.30 48.42
N ILE A 27 -15.97 17.49 48.05
CA ILE A 27 -17.39 17.72 48.40
C ILE A 27 -17.59 17.70 49.90
N ILE A 28 -17.01 16.69 50.58
CA ILE A 28 -17.09 16.56 52.05
C ILE A 28 -16.46 17.78 52.72
N ARG A 29 -15.26 18.21 52.31
CA ARG A 29 -14.58 19.39 52.83
C ARG A 29 -15.40 20.65 52.66
N LYS A 30 -15.99 20.85 51.50
CA LYS A 30 -16.85 22.01 51.24
C LYS A 30 -18.15 22.02 52.07
N LEU A 31 -18.72 20.86 52.32
CA LEU A 31 -19.87 20.71 53.20
C LEU A 31 -19.53 21.03 54.67
N GLN A 32 -18.34 20.63 55.13
CA GLN A 32 -17.80 20.94 56.45
C GLN A 32 -17.50 22.44 56.62
N GLU A 33 -16.83 23.07 55.62
CA GLU A 33 -16.55 24.52 55.61
C GLU A 33 -17.85 25.37 55.64
N GLY A 34 -18.94 24.87 55.08
CA GLY A 34 -20.23 25.52 55.10
C GLY A 34 -20.94 25.54 56.46
N GLY A 35 -20.41 24.88 57.47
CA GLY A 35 -20.89 24.89 58.86
C GLY A 35 -22.23 24.19 59.09
N GLN A 36 -22.81 23.56 58.09
CA GLN A 36 -24.09 22.84 58.22
C GLN A 36 -23.92 21.37 58.62
N PHE A 37 -22.69 20.85 58.51
CA PHE A 37 -22.37 19.46 58.79
C PHE A 37 -20.99 19.39 59.48
N SER A 38 -21.00 19.33 60.79
CA SER A 38 -19.76 19.23 61.57
C SER A 38 -19.71 17.89 62.29
N GLY A 39 -19.14 16.86 61.63
CA GLY A 39 -18.91 15.57 62.29
C GLY A 39 -18.59 14.44 61.31
N HIS A 40 -18.02 13.34 61.83
CA HIS A 40 -17.69 12.11 61.06
C HIS A 40 -18.93 11.22 60.77
N GLU A 41 -20.12 11.78 60.85
CA GLU A 41 -21.39 11.05 60.77
C GLU A 41 -21.78 10.60 59.33
N TYR A 42 -20.87 10.80 58.35
CA TYR A 42 -21.12 10.45 56.95
C TYR A 42 -20.86 8.98 56.64
N GLU A 43 -19.94 8.36 57.34
CA GLU A 43 -19.55 6.97 57.07
C GLU A 43 -20.70 6.03 57.47
N GLY A 44 -21.27 5.34 56.47
CA GLY A 44 -22.35 4.40 56.67
C GLY A 44 -23.80 4.97 56.59
N SER A 45 -23.94 6.26 56.30
CA SER A 45 -25.26 6.88 56.13
C SER A 45 -25.71 6.85 54.66
N ASN A 46 -27.04 6.91 54.43
CA ASN A 46 -27.60 7.06 53.09
C ASN A 46 -27.10 8.33 52.38
N PHE A 47 -26.67 9.32 53.12
CA PHE A 47 -26.12 10.56 52.60
C PHE A 47 -24.69 10.35 52.00
N SER A 48 -23.88 9.47 52.57
CA SER A 48 -22.62 9.08 51.99
C SER A 48 -22.80 8.44 50.61
N ALA A 49 -23.82 7.59 50.46
CA ALA A 49 -24.13 6.98 49.17
C ALA A 49 -24.56 8.03 48.10
N VAL A 50 -25.25 9.08 48.50
CA VAL A 50 -25.62 10.19 47.58
C VAL A 50 -24.37 10.97 47.15
N ILE A 51 -23.47 11.27 48.10
CA ILE A 51 -22.17 11.93 47.79
C ILE A 51 -21.36 11.07 46.84
N ASP A 52 -21.28 9.75 47.05
CA ASP A 52 -20.58 8.81 46.16
C ASP A 52 -21.14 8.83 44.74
N VAL A 53 -22.46 8.81 44.59
CA VAL A 53 -23.13 8.91 43.27
C VAL A 53 -22.81 10.25 42.59
N ILE A 54 -22.87 11.36 43.35
CA ILE A 54 -22.54 12.69 42.81
C ILE A 54 -21.07 12.76 42.40
N ALA A 55 -20.14 12.30 43.25
CA ALA A 55 -18.71 12.30 42.96
C ALA A 55 -18.40 11.45 41.73
N TYR A 56 -18.99 10.26 41.63
CA TYR A 56 -18.84 9.38 40.46
C TYR A 56 -19.43 10.03 39.19
N THR A 57 -20.59 10.67 39.27
CA THR A 57 -21.22 11.37 38.14
C THR A 57 -20.32 12.52 37.64
N TYR A 58 -19.78 13.33 38.56
CA TYR A 58 -18.82 14.39 38.19
C TYR A 58 -17.52 13.82 37.61
N HIS A 59 -16.98 12.74 38.16
CA HIS A 59 -15.80 12.07 37.62
C HIS A 59 -16.04 11.59 36.20
N LEU A 60 -17.20 10.97 35.95
CA LEU A 60 -17.61 10.53 34.62
C LEU A 60 -17.70 11.70 33.63
N LEU A 61 -18.31 12.81 34.10
CA LEU A 61 -18.47 14.02 33.27
C LEU A 61 -17.12 14.67 32.94
N LEU A 62 -16.20 14.75 33.92
CA LEU A 62 -14.83 15.23 33.72
C LEU A 62 -14.04 14.32 32.77
N PHE A 63 -14.22 13.01 32.89
CA PHE A 63 -13.62 12.04 31.97
C PHE A 63 -14.08 12.29 30.53
N TYR A 64 -15.38 12.48 30.31
CA TYR A 64 -15.91 12.79 28.97
C TYR A 64 -15.43 14.15 28.45
N LEU A 65 -15.36 15.17 29.29
CA LEU A 65 -14.83 16.48 28.91
C LEU A 65 -13.37 16.40 28.49
N ASN A 66 -12.54 15.68 29.26
CA ASN A 66 -11.14 15.45 28.92
C ASN A 66 -11.00 14.66 27.61
N LYS A 67 -11.82 13.63 27.44
CA LYS A 67 -11.85 12.85 26.20
C LYS A 67 -12.28 13.70 25.01
N MET A 68 -13.30 14.54 25.16
CA MET A 68 -13.70 15.49 24.10
C MET A 68 -12.59 16.51 23.81
N GLY A 69 -11.90 17.00 24.83
CA GLY A 69 -10.74 17.89 24.65
C GLY A 69 -9.58 17.21 23.93
N ALA A 70 -9.29 15.96 24.25
CA ALA A 70 -8.29 15.14 23.56
C ALA A 70 -8.68 14.90 22.09
N GLU A 71 -9.95 14.58 21.83
CA GLU A 71 -10.48 14.38 20.48
C GLU A 71 -10.45 15.65 19.60
N ALA A 72 -10.37 16.83 20.19
CA ALA A 72 -10.22 18.10 19.46
C ALA A 72 -8.78 18.40 19.06
N THR A 73 -7.80 17.59 19.51
CA THR A 73 -6.38 17.81 19.21
C THR A 73 -5.83 16.76 18.25
N PHE A 74 -5.04 17.19 17.26
CA PHE A 74 -4.45 16.31 16.27
C PHE A 74 -3.63 15.16 16.87
N THR A 75 -2.87 15.42 17.93
CA THR A 75 -1.95 14.45 18.56
C THR A 75 -2.65 13.37 19.35
N GLN A 76 -3.85 13.65 19.91
CA GLN A 76 -4.55 12.77 20.83
C GLN A 76 -5.84 12.16 20.28
N THR A 77 -6.36 12.71 19.17
CA THR A 77 -7.57 12.22 18.47
C THR A 77 -7.45 10.73 18.16
N GLN A 78 -8.47 9.95 18.49
CA GLN A 78 -8.56 8.52 18.21
C GLN A 78 -9.68 8.18 17.22
N LEU A 79 -10.71 9.02 17.14
CA LEU A 79 -11.84 8.80 16.24
C LEU A 79 -11.51 9.33 14.83
N TYR A 80 -11.72 8.47 13.83
CA TYR A 80 -11.48 8.81 12.42
C TYR A 80 -12.25 10.07 11.97
N GLU A 81 -13.51 10.19 12.39
CA GLU A 81 -14.36 11.36 12.06
C GLU A 81 -13.73 12.68 12.51
N ASN A 82 -13.25 12.73 13.76
CA ASN A 82 -12.63 13.92 14.32
C ASN A 82 -11.28 14.21 13.66
N MET A 83 -10.47 13.17 13.43
CA MET A 83 -9.21 13.30 12.70
C MET A 83 -9.46 13.87 11.30
N ASN A 84 -10.42 13.33 10.56
CA ASN A 84 -10.73 13.80 9.21
C ASN A 84 -11.18 15.27 9.20
N ARG A 85 -11.97 15.72 10.19
CA ARG A 85 -12.34 17.14 10.35
C ARG A 85 -11.14 18.04 10.57
N ILE A 86 -10.20 17.62 11.44
CA ILE A 86 -8.99 18.38 11.74
C ILE A 86 -8.11 18.51 10.49
N VAL A 87 -7.83 17.40 9.79
CA VAL A 87 -6.91 17.40 8.65
C VAL A 87 -7.52 18.04 7.40
N LYS A 88 -8.84 18.12 7.31
CA LYS A 88 -9.56 18.89 6.28
C LYS A 88 -9.14 20.35 6.24
N LEU A 89 -8.96 20.96 7.40
CA LEU A 89 -8.51 22.34 7.50
C LEU A 89 -7.10 22.56 6.92
N LEU A 90 -6.28 21.50 6.88
CA LEU A 90 -4.93 21.51 6.33
C LEU A 90 -4.87 21.04 4.87
N GLY A 91 -6.02 20.80 4.24
CA GLY A 91 -6.09 20.33 2.86
C GLY A 91 -5.68 18.87 2.67
N TYR A 92 -5.58 18.08 3.74
CA TYR A 92 -5.27 16.66 3.64
C TYR A 92 -6.52 15.86 3.27
N ASN A 93 -6.39 14.98 2.28
CA ASN A 93 -7.42 14.05 1.87
C ASN A 93 -6.98 12.62 2.20
N PRO A 94 -7.62 11.94 3.18
CA PRO A 94 -7.31 10.55 3.47
C PRO A 94 -7.58 9.64 2.27
N ILE A 95 -6.73 8.62 2.09
CA ILE A 95 -6.89 7.64 1.03
C ILE A 95 -7.83 6.54 1.51
N GLY A 96 -8.82 6.21 0.67
CA GLY A 96 -9.77 5.13 0.90
C GLY A 96 -9.23 3.76 0.50
N PHE A 97 -10.13 2.80 0.29
CA PHE A 97 -9.78 1.47 -0.16
C PHE A 97 -9.09 1.50 -1.53
N GLN A 98 -8.04 0.71 -1.67
CA GLN A 98 -7.36 0.49 -2.95
C GLN A 98 -7.55 -0.97 -3.35
N THR A 99 -8.23 -1.20 -4.47
CA THR A 99 -8.50 -2.54 -4.95
C THR A 99 -7.26 -3.19 -5.54
N SER A 100 -7.26 -4.53 -5.58
CA SER A 100 -6.22 -5.27 -6.28
C SER A 100 -6.30 -5.03 -7.78
N CYS A 101 -5.16 -5.06 -8.45
CA CYS A 101 -5.08 -4.93 -9.90
C CYS A 101 -4.10 -5.97 -10.47
N VAL A 102 -4.24 -6.27 -11.74
CA VAL A 102 -3.41 -7.24 -12.44
C VAL A 102 -3.01 -6.72 -13.81
N ALA A 103 -1.73 -6.85 -14.12
CA ALA A 103 -1.22 -6.60 -15.46
C ALA A 103 -1.57 -7.79 -16.37
N PHE A 104 -1.91 -7.49 -17.62
CA PHE A 104 -2.29 -8.50 -18.58
C PHE A 104 -1.64 -8.26 -19.95
N THR A 105 -1.53 -9.32 -20.72
CA THR A 105 -1.22 -9.29 -22.14
C THR A 105 -2.43 -9.75 -22.94
N VAL A 106 -2.59 -9.23 -24.14
CA VAL A 106 -3.68 -9.61 -25.05
C VAL A 106 -3.09 -10.17 -26.31
N SER A 107 -3.64 -11.27 -26.81
CA SER A 107 -3.39 -11.74 -28.16
C SER A 107 -4.67 -11.76 -28.97
N ALA A 108 -4.55 -11.40 -30.24
CA ALA A 108 -5.68 -11.27 -31.17
C ALA A 108 -5.40 -12.01 -32.48
N PRO A 109 -6.37 -12.76 -33.03
CA PRO A 109 -6.24 -13.41 -34.31
C PRO A 109 -6.40 -12.40 -35.46
N VAL A 110 -5.61 -12.56 -36.50
CA VAL A 110 -5.79 -11.82 -37.75
C VAL A 110 -6.97 -12.41 -38.51
N LYS A 111 -7.80 -11.55 -39.09
CA LYS A 111 -8.91 -11.92 -39.95
C LYS A 111 -8.39 -12.40 -41.31
N THR A 112 -8.59 -13.68 -41.60
CA THR A 112 -8.12 -14.31 -42.86
C THR A 112 -9.18 -14.34 -43.95
N ASP A 113 -10.46 -14.36 -43.58
CA ASP A 113 -11.61 -14.43 -44.49
C ASP A 113 -12.79 -13.59 -43.99
N GLU A 114 -13.70 -13.16 -44.86
CA GLU A 114 -14.87 -12.34 -44.49
C GLU A 114 -15.81 -13.00 -43.45
N ASN A 115 -15.76 -14.33 -43.33
CA ASN A 115 -16.58 -15.11 -42.41
C ASN A 115 -15.83 -15.47 -41.10
N ASN A 116 -14.59 -15.05 -40.95
CA ASN A 116 -13.76 -15.38 -39.78
C ASN A 116 -13.80 -14.26 -38.72
N THR A 117 -13.90 -14.63 -37.47
CA THR A 117 -13.76 -13.70 -36.34
C THR A 117 -12.29 -13.34 -36.18
N GLY A 118 -11.96 -12.07 -36.13
CA GLY A 118 -10.59 -11.57 -36.00
C GLY A 118 -10.50 -10.10 -36.38
N PHE A 119 -9.28 -9.60 -36.42
CA PHE A 119 -8.98 -8.19 -36.60
C PHE A 119 -8.17 -7.96 -37.89
N GLU A 120 -8.40 -6.87 -38.56
CA GLU A 120 -7.65 -6.50 -39.76
C GLU A 120 -6.29 -5.88 -39.36
N LEU A 121 -5.25 -6.21 -40.12
CA LEU A 121 -3.93 -5.62 -39.94
C LEU A 121 -3.97 -4.11 -40.20
N ASN A 122 -3.17 -3.37 -39.42
CA ASN A 122 -3.01 -1.92 -39.54
C ASN A 122 -4.31 -1.11 -39.33
N THR A 123 -5.33 -1.72 -38.74
CA THR A 123 -6.57 -1.04 -38.38
C THR A 123 -6.60 -0.85 -36.86
N THR A 124 -6.90 0.39 -36.42
CA THR A 124 -7.01 0.69 -34.97
C THR A 124 -8.38 0.30 -34.46
N TYR A 125 -8.38 -0.48 -33.39
CA TYR A 125 -9.58 -0.92 -32.67
C TYR A 125 -9.59 -0.36 -31.27
N THR A 126 -10.78 -0.13 -30.71
CA THR A 126 -10.96 0.36 -29.36
C THR A 126 -11.72 -0.64 -28.51
N ILE A 127 -11.14 -1.10 -27.42
CA ILE A 127 -11.86 -1.79 -26.34
C ILE A 127 -12.37 -0.71 -25.39
N PRO A 128 -13.69 -0.56 -25.23
CA PRO A 128 -14.25 0.50 -24.40
C PRO A 128 -13.97 0.23 -22.91
N ARG A 129 -13.84 1.31 -22.16
CA ARG A 129 -13.74 1.26 -20.70
C ARG A 129 -14.91 0.51 -20.08
N TYR A 130 -14.72 0.00 -18.87
CA TYR A 130 -15.67 -0.80 -18.09
C TYR A 130 -15.94 -2.20 -18.66
N ALA A 131 -15.32 -2.57 -19.79
CA ALA A 131 -15.27 -3.96 -20.19
C ALA A 131 -14.59 -4.81 -19.11
N TYR A 132 -15.10 -6.02 -18.86
CA TYR A 132 -14.67 -6.83 -17.73
C TYR A 132 -14.46 -8.30 -18.10
N ILE A 133 -13.57 -8.94 -17.35
CA ILE A 133 -13.33 -10.39 -17.37
C ILE A 133 -13.82 -10.97 -16.06
N ASN A 134 -14.57 -12.07 -16.12
CA ASN A 134 -15.05 -12.77 -14.94
C ASN A 134 -14.13 -13.95 -14.64
N VAL A 135 -13.49 -13.92 -13.48
CA VAL A 135 -12.61 -14.99 -12.97
C VAL A 135 -13.24 -15.57 -11.72
N ASN A 136 -13.76 -16.78 -11.81
CA ASN A 136 -14.40 -17.50 -10.67
C ASN A 136 -15.50 -16.69 -9.94
N GLY A 137 -16.29 -15.90 -10.69
CA GLY A 137 -17.35 -15.07 -10.12
C GLY A 137 -16.90 -13.66 -9.68
N ILE A 138 -15.62 -13.35 -9.76
CA ILE A 138 -15.06 -12.03 -9.47
C ILE A 138 -14.75 -11.32 -10.77
N LYS A 139 -15.20 -10.07 -10.89
CA LYS A 139 -14.97 -9.25 -12.09
C LYS A 139 -13.65 -8.49 -11.97
N TYR A 140 -12.95 -8.44 -13.09
CA TYR A 140 -11.78 -7.60 -13.32
C TYR A 140 -12.09 -6.65 -14.46
N THR A 141 -12.09 -5.35 -14.20
CA THR A 141 -12.66 -4.32 -15.07
C THR A 141 -11.58 -3.38 -15.59
N LEU A 142 -11.69 -3.02 -16.88
CA LEU A 142 -10.92 -1.94 -17.50
C LEU A 142 -11.46 -0.59 -17.03
N THR A 143 -10.61 0.31 -16.60
CA THR A 143 -11.02 1.64 -16.14
C THR A 143 -10.87 2.72 -17.24
N LYS A 144 -10.17 2.40 -18.32
CA LYS A 144 -9.91 3.28 -19.46
C LYS A 144 -10.16 2.56 -20.79
N ASP A 145 -10.39 3.35 -21.83
CA ASP A 145 -10.45 2.84 -23.19
C ASP A 145 -9.06 2.39 -23.64
N ILE A 146 -8.98 1.24 -24.31
CA ILE A 146 -7.74 0.69 -24.84
C ILE A 146 -7.81 0.70 -26.37
N ASN A 147 -6.89 1.43 -26.99
CA ASN A 147 -6.71 1.44 -28.43
C ASN A 147 -5.57 0.51 -28.82
N PHE A 148 -5.79 -0.33 -29.82
CA PHE A 148 -4.78 -1.23 -30.34
C PHE A 148 -4.88 -1.40 -31.84
N ALA A 149 -3.78 -1.77 -32.49
CA ALA A 149 -3.74 -2.16 -33.89
C ALA A 149 -2.82 -3.39 -34.02
N LEU A 150 -3.17 -4.34 -34.85
CA LEU A 150 -2.29 -5.45 -35.20
C LEU A 150 -1.33 -5.03 -36.30
N THR A 151 -0.06 -5.40 -36.15
CA THR A 151 0.99 -5.16 -37.14
C THR A 151 1.63 -6.48 -37.59
N GLU A 152 2.24 -6.52 -38.76
CA GLU A 152 2.93 -7.71 -39.25
C GLU A 152 4.18 -8.06 -38.41
N ASN A 153 4.69 -7.11 -37.62
CA ASN A 153 5.89 -7.26 -36.81
C ASN A 153 5.61 -7.68 -35.38
N ASP A 154 4.35 -7.88 -35.01
CA ASP A 154 4.00 -8.31 -33.65
C ASP A 154 4.52 -9.72 -33.38
N GLU A 155 4.87 -9.98 -32.13
CA GLU A 155 5.20 -11.33 -31.68
C GLU A 155 3.95 -12.22 -31.76
N LEU A 156 4.14 -13.50 -32.08
CA LEU A 156 3.05 -14.47 -32.14
C LEU A 156 3.04 -15.34 -30.88
N ASP A 157 1.82 -15.65 -30.43
CA ASP A 157 1.62 -16.63 -29.38
C ASP A 157 1.77 -18.08 -29.91
N GLU A 158 1.66 -19.08 -29.02
CA GLU A 158 1.72 -20.50 -29.38
C GLU A 158 0.63 -20.95 -30.35
N LYS A 159 -0.45 -20.18 -30.47
CA LYS A 159 -1.58 -20.44 -31.38
C LYS A 159 -1.47 -19.68 -32.69
N GLY A 160 -0.45 -18.86 -32.88
CA GLY A 160 -0.24 -18.02 -34.05
C GLY A 160 -1.03 -16.71 -34.03
N ASN A 161 -1.55 -16.27 -32.90
CA ASN A 161 -2.19 -14.97 -32.75
C ASN A 161 -1.16 -13.89 -32.46
N HIS A 162 -1.38 -12.67 -32.91
CA HIS A 162 -0.51 -11.54 -32.64
C HIS A 162 -0.63 -11.09 -31.19
N ILE A 163 0.51 -11.00 -30.49
CA ILE A 163 0.60 -10.45 -29.14
C ILE A 163 0.68 -8.94 -29.24
N LEU A 164 -0.30 -8.27 -28.67
CA LEU A 164 -0.38 -6.82 -28.71
C LEU A 164 0.62 -6.24 -27.69
N ALA A 165 1.68 -5.63 -28.19
CA ALA A 165 2.77 -5.09 -27.36
C ALA A 165 2.53 -3.65 -26.91
N GLU A 166 1.85 -2.84 -27.71
CA GLU A 166 1.65 -1.41 -27.47
C GLU A 166 0.18 -1.07 -27.29
N PHE A 167 -0.17 -0.72 -26.06
CA PHE A 167 -1.41 -0.03 -25.74
C PHE A 167 -1.07 1.40 -25.35
N SER A 168 -1.96 2.34 -25.65
CA SER A 168 -1.77 3.76 -25.34
C SER A 168 -1.68 4.06 -23.84
N ASP A 169 -2.11 3.12 -23.00
CA ASP A 169 -2.05 3.18 -21.54
C ASP A 169 -1.75 1.77 -20.97
N SER A 170 -1.21 1.73 -19.76
CA SER A 170 -0.82 0.50 -19.09
C SER A 170 -1.92 -0.57 -19.08
N ASN A 171 -1.56 -1.80 -19.48
CA ASN A 171 -2.46 -2.95 -19.55
C ASN A 171 -2.78 -3.49 -18.14
N ILE A 172 -3.72 -2.85 -17.46
CA ILE A 172 -4.10 -3.17 -16.09
C ILE A 172 -5.60 -3.34 -15.99
N LEU A 173 -6.01 -4.45 -15.39
CA LEU A 173 -7.38 -4.70 -14.95
C LEU A 173 -7.47 -4.46 -13.44
N PHE A 174 -8.52 -3.77 -13.01
CA PHE A 174 -8.80 -3.53 -11.60
C PHE A 174 -9.89 -4.47 -11.11
N GLN A 175 -9.70 -5.06 -9.96
CA GLN A 175 -10.67 -5.96 -9.37
C GLN A 175 -11.89 -5.19 -8.89
N GLY A 176 -13.04 -5.53 -9.38
CA GLY A 176 -14.33 -4.94 -8.98
C GLY A 176 -15.37 -4.96 -10.10
N ASP A 177 -16.60 -4.71 -9.68
CA ASP A 177 -17.75 -4.50 -10.55
C ASP A 177 -17.98 -3.00 -10.73
N MET A 178 -18.10 -2.53 -11.97
CA MET A 178 -18.42 -1.14 -12.23
C MET A 178 -19.91 -0.91 -11.95
N ILE A 179 -20.19 -0.01 -11.02
CA ILE A 179 -21.56 0.32 -10.58
C ILE A 179 -21.90 1.73 -11.04
N GLU A 180 -23.08 1.85 -11.61
CA GLU A 180 -23.73 3.13 -11.94
C GLU A 180 -24.43 3.69 -10.71
N ALA A 181 -23.99 4.86 -10.24
CA ALA A 181 -24.64 5.55 -9.12
C ALA A 181 -26.00 6.12 -9.53
N GLN A 182 -26.85 6.46 -8.56
CA GLN A 182 -28.06 7.21 -8.85
C GLN A 182 -27.69 8.58 -9.42
N PRO A 183 -28.35 9.02 -10.52
CA PRO A 183 -28.07 10.31 -11.12
C PRO A 183 -28.36 11.45 -10.15
N TYR A 184 -27.47 12.43 -10.09
CA TYR A 184 -27.65 13.63 -9.31
C TYR A 184 -28.05 14.80 -10.21
N PHE A 185 -29.09 15.53 -9.84
CA PHE A 185 -29.56 16.71 -10.54
C PHE A 185 -29.02 17.97 -9.86
N ALA A 186 -28.21 18.71 -10.61
CA ALA A 186 -27.55 19.89 -10.10
C ALA A 186 -28.53 21.01 -9.75
N THR A 187 -28.27 21.71 -8.63
CA THR A 187 -29.03 22.88 -8.19
C THR A 187 -28.54 24.17 -8.84
N GLY A 188 -27.30 24.17 -9.35
CA GLY A 188 -26.63 25.33 -9.91
C GLY A 188 -25.95 26.21 -8.86
N ASP A 189 -25.71 25.69 -7.67
CA ASP A 189 -25.02 26.41 -6.61
C ASP A 189 -23.50 26.49 -6.87
N THR A 190 -22.88 27.54 -6.30
CA THR A 190 -21.42 27.69 -6.35
C THR A 190 -20.73 26.66 -5.44
N PHE A 191 -19.70 25.98 -5.95
CA PHE A 191 -19.01 24.90 -5.25
C PHE A 191 -19.97 23.79 -4.78
N GLU A 192 -20.91 23.44 -5.64
CA GLU A 192 -21.88 22.40 -5.38
C GLU A 192 -21.18 21.08 -5.03
N THR A 193 -21.67 20.39 -3.99
CA THR A 193 -21.05 19.15 -3.49
C THR A 193 -22.07 18.03 -3.49
N TYR A 194 -21.70 16.91 -4.09
CA TYR A 194 -22.49 15.68 -4.08
C TYR A 194 -21.80 14.60 -3.25
N THR A 195 -22.54 13.97 -2.34
CA THR A 195 -22.05 12.84 -1.55
C THR A 195 -22.55 11.53 -2.16
N LEU A 196 -21.64 10.70 -2.61
CA LEU A 196 -21.93 9.37 -3.13
C LEU A 196 -22.27 8.42 -1.99
N VAL A 197 -23.51 7.97 -1.93
CA VAL A 197 -23.94 6.89 -1.04
C VAL A 197 -24.00 5.60 -1.87
N PRO A 198 -23.10 4.64 -1.64
CA PRO A 198 -23.09 3.39 -2.40
C PRO A 198 -24.38 2.61 -2.21
N ALA A 199 -24.87 1.99 -3.29
CA ALA A 199 -26.06 1.14 -3.23
C ALA A 199 -25.76 -0.12 -2.41
N ASN A 200 -26.43 -0.28 -1.26
CA ASN A 200 -26.39 -1.50 -0.46
C ASN A 200 -27.49 -2.45 -0.94
N ASN A 201 -27.11 -3.55 -1.56
CA ASN A 201 -28.05 -4.57 -2.02
C ASN A 201 -28.38 -5.65 -0.97
N SER A 202 -27.83 -5.59 0.24
CA SER A 202 -28.16 -6.54 1.31
C SER A 202 -28.16 -5.90 2.69
N LEU A 203 -29.06 -6.37 3.53
CA LEU A 203 -29.18 -5.99 4.94
C LEU A 203 -28.00 -6.47 5.81
N VAL A 204 -27.06 -7.23 5.24
CA VAL A 204 -25.95 -7.88 5.94
C VAL A 204 -24.61 -7.16 5.71
N GLU A 205 -24.42 -6.47 4.58
CA GLU A 205 -23.20 -5.71 4.30
C GLU A 205 -23.28 -4.30 4.88
N GLN A 206 -22.66 -4.09 6.01
CA GLN A 206 -22.60 -2.79 6.67
C GLN A 206 -21.83 -1.73 5.87
N PHE A 207 -20.88 -2.13 5.01
CA PHE A 207 -20.07 -1.21 4.19
C PHE A 207 -19.79 -1.80 2.81
N THR A 208 -20.12 -1.05 1.77
CA THR A 208 -19.69 -1.38 0.41
C THR A 208 -18.26 -0.88 0.21
N ILE A 209 -17.36 -1.79 -0.17
CA ILE A 209 -15.96 -1.44 -0.49
C ILE A 209 -15.95 -0.74 -1.85
N VAL A 210 -15.67 0.56 -1.85
CA VAL A 210 -15.55 1.38 -3.07
C VAL A 210 -14.09 1.73 -3.27
N ASP A 211 -13.57 1.48 -4.45
CA ASP A 211 -12.18 1.83 -4.78
C ASP A 211 -11.95 3.35 -4.77
N PHE A 212 -10.82 3.76 -4.22
CA PHE A 212 -10.47 5.18 -4.10
C PHE A 212 -10.15 5.85 -5.44
N SER A 213 -9.58 5.11 -6.39
CA SER A 213 -8.92 5.70 -7.56
C SER A 213 -9.76 5.69 -8.83
N ASN A 214 -10.71 4.77 -8.95
CA ASN A 214 -11.38 4.48 -10.21
C ASN A 214 -12.83 4.98 -10.24
N PHE A 215 -12.97 6.28 -10.47
CA PHE A 215 -14.26 6.93 -10.69
C PHE A 215 -14.36 7.47 -12.12
N GLY A 216 -15.55 7.34 -12.71
CA GLY A 216 -15.93 8.05 -13.91
C GLY A 216 -17.03 9.07 -13.57
N VAL A 217 -16.80 10.34 -13.86
CA VAL A 217 -17.75 11.41 -13.61
C VAL A 217 -18.13 12.05 -14.93
N PHE A 218 -19.39 11.95 -15.26
CA PHE A 218 -19.97 12.49 -16.49
C PHE A 218 -21.11 13.44 -16.16
N VAL A 219 -21.13 14.57 -16.83
CA VAL A 219 -22.17 15.58 -16.64
C VAL A 219 -22.90 15.79 -17.97
N TYR A 220 -24.19 15.59 -17.95
CA TYR A 220 -25.05 15.99 -19.06
C TYR A 220 -25.35 17.47 -18.95
N ASN A 221 -24.76 18.25 -19.84
CA ASN A 221 -25.02 19.68 -19.91
C ASN A 221 -26.33 19.92 -20.68
N ILE A 222 -27.33 20.48 -19.98
CA ILE A 222 -28.65 20.74 -20.55
C ILE A 222 -28.59 21.78 -21.69
N GLU A 223 -27.75 22.80 -21.55
CA GLU A 223 -27.63 23.86 -22.55
C GLU A 223 -27.01 23.36 -23.87
N GLU A 224 -25.99 22.50 -23.75
CA GLU A 224 -25.29 21.95 -24.92
C GLU A 224 -25.94 20.66 -25.41
N ASN A 225 -26.87 20.08 -24.67
CA ASN A 225 -27.57 18.82 -24.92
C ASN A 225 -26.61 17.66 -25.20
N LYS A 226 -25.52 17.55 -24.42
CA LYS A 226 -24.51 16.51 -24.55
C LYS A 226 -23.87 16.14 -23.22
N TRP A 227 -23.34 14.89 -23.17
CA TRP A 227 -22.51 14.43 -22.07
C TRP A 227 -21.08 14.98 -22.19
N GLN A 228 -20.50 15.34 -21.04
CA GLN A 228 -19.12 15.79 -20.91
C GLN A 228 -18.42 14.99 -19.82
N GLU A 229 -17.22 14.49 -20.08
CA GLU A 229 -16.40 13.83 -19.08
C GLU A 229 -15.68 14.88 -18.22
N TRP A 230 -15.81 14.75 -16.91
CA TRP A 230 -15.11 15.59 -15.96
C TRP A 230 -13.99 14.80 -15.30
N THR A 231 -12.86 15.43 -15.07
CA THR A 231 -11.65 14.78 -14.53
C THR A 231 -11.31 15.30 -13.15
N GLU A 232 -10.70 14.43 -12.33
CA GLU A 232 -10.28 14.77 -10.97
C GLU A 232 -9.16 15.81 -10.97
N THR A 233 -9.23 16.76 -10.05
CA THR A 233 -8.13 17.68 -9.71
C THR A 233 -7.83 17.63 -8.21
N SER A 234 -6.58 17.95 -7.85
CA SER A 234 -6.17 18.05 -6.46
C SER A 234 -6.76 19.30 -5.77
N SER A 235 -7.01 20.36 -6.52
CA SER A 235 -7.65 21.59 -6.02
C SER A 235 -8.28 22.37 -7.16
N LEU A 236 -9.55 22.70 -7.01
CA LEU A 236 -10.28 23.57 -7.94
C LEU A 236 -9.69 24.99 -8.00
N TYR A 237 -9.06 25.45 -6.94
CA TYR A 237 -8.43 26.77 -6.88
C TYR A 237 -7.24 26.94 -7.83
N LEU A 238 -6.73 25.83 -8.40
CA LEU A 238 -5.65 25.84 -9.40
C LEU A 238 -6.19 25.78 -10.84
N GLU A 239 -7.50 25.64 -11.01
CA GLU A 239 -8.13 25.43 -12.30
C GLU A 239 -8.74 26.71 -12.87
N ASN A 240 -8.84 26.77 -14.21
CA ASN A 240 -9.50 27.87 -14.92
C ASN A 240 -11.02 27.79 -14.80
N ASP A 241 -11.70 28.89 -15.08
CA ASP A 241 -13.16 29.06 -15.04
C ASP A 241 -13.95 28.05 -15.88
N SER A 242 -13.39 27.59 -16.99
CA SER A 242 -14.02 26.69 -17.95
C SER A 242 -13.56 25.21 -17.81
N ALA A 243 -12.67 24.92 -16.87
CA ALA A 243 -12.13 23.58 -16.70
C ALA A 243 -13.17 22.61 -16.18
N LEU A 244 -13.39 21.49 -16.91
CA LEU A 244 -14.29 20.39 -16.53
C LEU A 244 -13.61 19.51 -15.47
N LYS A 245 -13.54 20.02 -14.24
CA LYS A 245 -12.80 19.40 -13.14
C LYS A 245 -13.65 19.33 -11.88
N TYR A 246 -13.36 18.30 -11.07
CA TYR A 246 -13.96 18.13 -9.74
C TYR A 246 -12.88 17.78 -8.70
N GLU A 247 -13.10 18.19 -7.46
CA GLU A 247 -12.34 17.67 -6.32
C GLU A 247 -13.08 16.46 -5.74
N LYS A 248 -12.34 15.41 -5.41
CA LYS A 248 -12.85 14.24 -4.71
C LYS A 248 -12.28 14.18 -3.31
N ARG A 249 -13.11 13.85 -2.35
CA ARG A 249 -12.72 13.70 -0.95
C ARG A 249 -13.41 12.54 -0.28
N LEU A 250 -12.72 11.87 0.63
CA LEU A 250 -13.31 10.93 1.58
C LEU A 250 -13.77 11.72 2.81
N ASN A 251 -15.08 11.75 3.08
CA ASN A 251 -15.64 12.52 4.17
C ASN A 251 -15.53 11.82 5.53
N GLU A 252 -16.01 12.47 6.57
CA GLU A 252 -15.94 12.00 7.95
C GLU A 252 -16.70 10.68 8.18
N ALA A 253 -17.75 10.42 7.40
CA ALA A 253 -18.55 9.19 7.47
C ALA A 253 -18.01 8.05 6.58
N GLY A 254 -16.88 8.26 5.88
CA GLY A 254 -16.30 7.29 4.97
C GLY A 254 -16.96 7.23 3.59
N TYR A 255 -17.75 8.25 3.20
CA TYR A 255 -18.31 8.38 1.86
C TYR A 255 -17.49 9.33 0.99
N TYR A 256 -17.57 9.17 -0.33
CA TYR A 256 -16.91 10.07 -1.27
C TYR A 256 -17.78 11.30 -1.55
N GLU A 257 -17.17 12.46 -1.41
CA GLU A 257 -17.74 13.75 -1.79
C GLU A 257 -17.08 14.24 -3.06
N PHE A 258 -17.89 14.71 -4.00
CA PHE A 258 -17.49 15.32 -5.26
C PHE A 258 -17.90 16.77 -5.24
N LYS A 259 -16.92 17.67 -5.32
CA LYS A 259 -17.12 19.12 -5.31
C LYS A 259 -16.81 19.69 -6.68
N PHE A 260 -17.71 20.52 -7.19
CA PHE A 260 -17.62 21.16 -8.49
C PHE A 260 -17.22 22.63 -8.37
N GLY A 261 -16.90 23.30 -9.50
CA GLY A 261 -16.40 24.66 -9.50
C GLY A 261 -17.46 25.75 -9.26
N ASN A 262 -17.06 27.02 -9.50
CA ASN A 262 -17.89 28.21 -9.33
C ASN A 262 -17.77 29.21 -10.49
N ASN A 263 -17.34 28.77 -11.67
CA ASN A 263 -17.05 29.60 -12.86
C ASN A 263 -15.93 30.65 -12.66
N VAL A 264 -15.14 30.51 -11.59
CA VAL A 264 -13.87 31.21 -11.37
C VAL A 264 -12.76 30.18 -11.16
N ASN A 265 -13.06 29.20 -10.36
CA ASN A 265 -12.19 28.07 -10.01
C ASN A 265 -12.88 26.78 -10.44
N GLY A 266 -12.62 26.35 -11.68
CA GLY A 266 -13.36 25.28 -12.31
C GLY A 266 -14.77 25.67 -12.77
N LYS A 267 -15.29 24.92 -13.76
CA LYS A 267 -16.66 25.14 -14.28
C LYS A 267 -17.71 24.80 -13.22
N GLN A 268 -18.72 25.64 -13.09
CA GLN A 268 -19.90 25.42 -12.24
C GLN A 268 -20.91 24.56 -12.98
N LEU A 269 -21.67 23.75 -12.25
CA LEU A 269 -22.81 23.04 -12.81
C LEU A 269 -23.98 24.01 -13.03
N ASN A 270 -24.69 23.87 -14.15
CA ASN A 270 -25.91 24.63 -14.38
C ASN A 270 -27.08 23.94 -13.66
N GLN A 271 -28.11 24.73 -13.34
CA GLN A 271 -29.31 24.18 -12.74
C GLN A 271 -29.97 23.15 -13.68
N GLY A 272 -30.14 21.94 -13.17
CA GLY A 272 -30.75 20.84 -13.90
C GLY A 272 -29.76 19.97 -14.70
N ASP A 273 -28.47 20.32 -14.74
CA ASP A 273 -27.45 19.40 -15.27
C ASP A 273 -27.51 18.07 -14.50
N VAL A 274 -27.28 16.96 -15.22
CA VAL A 274 -27.35 15.62 -14.63
C VAL A 274 -25.93 15.08 -14.46
N VAL A 275 -25.55 14.83 -13.22
CA VAL A 275 -24.26 14.22 -12.89
C VAL A 275 -24.44 12.72 -12.76
N GLN A 276 -23.74 11.96 -13.58
CA GLN A 276 -23.68 10.50 -13.53
C GLN A 276 -22.29 10.05 -13.08
N ILE A 277 -22.23 9.28 -11.99
CA ILE A 277 -21.00 8.76 -11.44
C ILE A 277 -20.96 7.24 -11.58
N TYR A 278 -19.85 6.75 -12.07
CA TYR A 278 -19.49 5.33 -12.08
C TYR A 278 -18.40 5.09 -11.06
N TYR A 279 -18.51 4.03 -10.28
CA TYR A 279 -17.53 3.65 -9.29
C TYR A 279 -17.30 2.15 -9.27
N LEU A 280 -16.09 1.75 -8.86
CA LEU A 280 -15.68 0.36 -8.80
C LEU A 280 -15.99 -0.23 -7.41
N LYS A 281 -16.91 -1.21 -7.36
CA LYS A 281 -17.23 -1.98 -6.15
C LYS A 281 -16.31 -3.19 -6.05
N SER A 282 -15.43 -3.20 -5.05
CA SER A 282 -14.45 -4.26 -4.82
C SER A 282 -15.00 -5.43 -4.00
N ALA A 283 -14.45 -6.62 -4.21
CA ALA A 283 -14.63 -7.79 -3.34
C ALA A 283 -13.57 -7.88 -2.22
N GLY A 284 -12.73 -6.84 -2.07
CA GLY A 284 -11.66 -6.82 -1.07
C GLY A 284 -10.58 -7.89 -1.33
N SER A 285 -10.01 -8.42 -0.27
CA SER A 285 -8.95 -9.43 -0.37
C SER A 285 -9.41 -10.76 -1.00
N ALA A 286 -10.71 -11.05 -1.00
CA ALA A 286 -11.26 -12.24 -1.66
C ALA A 286 -11.14 -12.18 -3.20
N GLY A 287 -10.87 -10.99 -3.74
CA GLY A 287 -10.72 -10.76 -5.16
C GLY A 287 -9.31 -10.93 -5.71
N GLU A 288 -8.34 -11.38 -4.95
CA GLU A 288 -6.98 -11.57 -5.42
C GLU A 288 -6.86 -12.85 -6.27
N ILE A 289 -6.08 -12.77 -7.38
CA ILE A 289 -5.87 -13.90 -8.30
C ILE A 289 -4.38 -14.24 -8.46
N GLY A 290 -4.13 -15.52 -8.75
CA GLY A 290 -2.80 -16.04 -9.06
C GLY A 290 -2.38 -15.86 -10.52
N VAL A 291 -1.20 -16.38 -10.83
CA VAL A 291 -0.68 -16.41 -12.22
C VAL A 291 -1.56 -17.25 -13.12
N ASN A 292 -1.74 -16.84 -14.36
CA ASN A 292 -2.50 -17.52 -15.42
C ASN A 292 -4.01 -17.71 -15.13
N GLN A 293 -4.58 -17.04 -14.16
CA GLN A 293 -6.01 -17.17 -13.86
C GLN A 293 -6.91 -16.33 -14.77
N LEU A 294 -6.36 -15.37 -15.50
CA LEU A 294 -7.09 -14.69 -16.58
C LEU A 294 -7.23 -15.52 -17.85
N ASN A 295 -6.37 -16.52 -18.04
CA ASN A 295 -6.33 -17.35 -19.24
C ASN A 295 -7.68 -18.03 -19.48
N ASP A 296 -8.05 -18.14 -20.75
CA ASP A 296 -9.29 -18.78 -21.23
C ASP A 296 -10.60 -18.11 -20.78
N ASN A 297 -10.55 -16.95 -20.11
CA ASN A 297 -11.72 -16.15 -19.77
C ASN A 297 -12.02 -15.15 -20.89
N VAL A 298 -13.31 -14.92 -21.13
CA VAL A 298 -13.80 -14.04 -22.19
C VAL A 298 -14.03 -12.64 -21.65
N LEU A 299 -13.62 -11.62 -22.40
CA LEU A 299 -13.95 -10.23 -22.13
C LEU A 299 -15.43 -9.97 -22.42
N ASN A 300 -16.10 -9.29 -21.50
CA ASN A 300 -17.49 -8.85 -21.64
C ASN A 300 -17.53 -7.33 -21.71
N LEU A 301 -18.30 -6.80 -22.64
CA LEU A 301 -18.51 -5.37 -22.75
C LEU A 301 -19.53 -4.91 -21.69
N TYR A 302 -19.32 -3.72 -21.17
CA TYR A 302 -20.27 -3.10 -20.23
C TYR A 302 -21.32 -2.32 -21.02
N HIS A 303 -22.60 -2.61 -20.81
CA HIS A 303 -23.71 -1.96 -21.49
C HIS A 303 -24.79 -1.55 -20.51
N THR A 304 -25.11 -0.27 -20.48
CA THR A 304 -26.36 0.28 -19.95
C THR A 304 -26.82 1.37 -20.89
N SER A 305 -28.11 1.66 -20.92
CA SER A 305 -28.66 2.71 -21.81
C SER A 305 -28.02 4.07 -21.56
N THR A 306 -27.72 4.38 -20.29
CA THR A 306 -27.05 5.63 -19.88
C THR A 306 -25.60 5.63 -20.35
N PHE A 307 -24.87 4.54 -20.10
CA PHE A 307 -23.47 4.44 -20.47
C PHE A 307 -23.27 4.49 -21.99
N ASP A 308 -24.08 3.78 -22.74
CA ASP A 308 -24.02 3.80 -24.22
C ASP A 308 -24.26 5.21 -24.78
N SER A 309 -25.20 5.97 -24.17
CA SER A 309 -25.42 7.37 -24.53
C SER A 309 -24.22 8.26 -24.19
N ILE A 310 -23.62 8.06 -23.00
CA ILE A 310 -22.42 8.80 -22.56
C ILE A 310 -21.26 8.56 -23.52
N ILE A 311 -20.96 7.31 -23.80
CA ILE A 311 -19.83 6.92 -24.65
C ILE A 311 -19.98 7.45 -26.06
N ASN A 312 -21.17 7.36 -26.65
CA ASN A 312 -21.43 7.93 -27.98
C ASN A 312 -21.20 9.44 -28.04
N ASN A 313 -21.50 10.17 -26.96
CA ASN A 313 -21.26 11.62 -26.88
C ASN A 313 -19.80 11.99 -26.59
N VAL A 314 -19.14 11.25 -25.69
CA VAL A 314 -17.78 11.59 -25.22
C VAL A 314 -16.71 11.16 -26.22
N LEU A 315 -16.84 9.99 -26.83
CA LEU A 315 -15.86 9.48 -27.82
C LEU A 315 -16.18 9.91 -29.26
N GLY A 316 -17.37 10.46 -29.49
CA GLY A 316 -17.83 10.89 -30.80
C GLY A 316 -18.27 9.72 -31.70
N ASP A 317 -19.28 9.98 -32.54
CA ASP A 317 -19.90 8.97 -33.39
C ASP A 317 -18.94 8.26 -34.35
N SER A 318 -17.84 8.90 -34.76
CA SER A 318 -16.89 8.38 -35.74
C SER A 318 -15.92 7.34 -35.16
N VAL A 319 -15.59 7.41 -33.87
CA VAL A 319 -14.64 6.48 -33.23
C VAL A 319 -15.37 5.21 -32.79
N TYR A 320 -16.61 5.34 -32.33
CA TYR A 320 -17.36 4.22 -31.80
C TYR A 320 -18.03 3.34 -32.86
N THR A 321 -18.39 3.89 -34.03
CA THR A 321 -19.14 3.17 -35.07
C THR A 321 -18.28 2.39 -36.04
N SER A 322 -17.04 2.76 -36.30
CA SER A 322 -16.18 2.10 -37.29
C SER A 322 -15.02 1.28 -36.72
N GLN A 323 -14.64 1.52 -35.47
CA GLN A 323 -13.42 0.96 -34.87
C GLN A 323 -13.63 0.34 -33.48
N THR A 324 -14.85 0.35 -32.93
CA THR A 324 -15.13 -0.31 -31.64
C THR A 324 -15.22 -1.82 -31.86
N VAL A 325 -14.56 -2.56 -30.99
CA VAL A 325 -14.59 -4.02 -31.02
C VAL A 325 -16.02 -4.52 -30.81
N GLN A 326 -16.53 -5.26 -31.79
CA GLN A 326 -17.89 -5.81 -31.75
C GLN A 326 -17.97 -6.98 -30.76
N PRO A 327 -19.12 -7.27 -30.13
CA PRO A 327 -19.26 -8.38 -29.18
C PRO A 327 -18.83 -9.75 -29.68
N VAL A 328 -18.85 -9.96 -31.00
CA VAL A 328 -18.40 -11.20 -31.65
C VAL A 328 -16.88 -11.26 -31.67
N ASP A 329 -16.23 -10.14 -32.00
CA ASP A 329 -14.78 -10.05 -32.12
C ASP A 329 -14.09 -10.08 -30.74
N VAL A 330 -14.71 -9.51 -29.71
CA VAL A 330 -14.22 -9.55 -28.31
C VAL A 330 -13.98 -10.98 -27.83
N LYS A 331 -14.81 -11.93 -28.26
CA LYS A 331 -14.66 -13.35 -27.90
C LYS A 331 -13.43 -14.01 -28.51
N SER A 332 -12.83 -13.43 -29.52
CA SER A 332 -11.61 -13.93 -30.17
C SER A 332 -10.33 -13.45 -29.45
N LEU A 333 -10.42 -12.41 -28.60
CA LEU A 333 -9.31 -11.92 -27.83
C LEU A 333 -8.93 -12.92 -26.73
N SER A 334 -7.65 -13.20 -26.59
CA SER A 334 -7.11 -14.05 -25.53
C SER A 334 -6.32 -13.20 -24.53
N PHE A 335 -6.70 -13.28 -23.27
CA PHE A 335 -6.07 -12.54 -22.16
C PHE A 335 -5.19 -13.47 -21.34
N LYS A 336 -4.05 -12.97 -20.92
CA LYS A 336 -3.10 -13.72 -20.10
C LYS A 336 -2.49 -12.81 -19.05
N ASN A 337 -2.37 -13.29 -17.80
CA ASN A 337 -1.57 -12.65 -16.76
C ASN A 337 -0.36 -13.52 -16.41
N THR A 338 0.82 -12.93 -16.50
CA THR A 338 2.09 -13.58 -16.16
C THR A 338 2.50 -13.37 -14.70
N SER A 339 1.92 -12.37 -14.06
CA SER A 339 2.12 -12.04 -12.65
C SER A 339 0.85 -12.27 -11.82
N VAL A 340 1.01 -12.42 -10.52
CA VAL A 340 -0.11 -12.43 -9.57
C VAL A 340 -0.73 -11.04 -9.49
N SER A 341 -2.00 -10.96 -9.08
CA SER A 341 -2.61 -9.66 -8.79
C SER A 341 -1.92 -8.97 -7.61
N THR A 342 -1.99 -7.66 -7.57
CA THR A 342 -1.58 -6.89 -6.39
C THR A 342 -2.50 -7.20 -5.22
N LYS A 343 -2.14 -6.75 -4.03
CA LYS A 343 -2.93 -6.94 -2.83
C LYS A 343 -3.99 -5.85 -2.68
N PHE A 344 -5.07 -6.20 -2.00
CA PHE A 344 -6.02 -5.22 -1.52
C PHE A 344 -5.40 -4.38 -0.40
N ALA A 345 -5.74 -3.08 -0.34
CA ALA A 345 -5.29 -2.19 0.71
C ALA A 345 -6.48 -1.49 1.39
N GLU A 346 -6.44 -1.51 2.72
CA GLU A 346 -7.41 -0.85 3.59
C GLU A 346 -7.22 0.68 3.57
N PRO A 347 -8.23 1.47 3.96
CA PRO A 347 -8.12 2.92 4.09
C PRO A 347 -7.05 3.32 5.10
N GLU A 348 -6.52 4.54 4.95
CA GLU A 348 -5.61 5.13 5.94
C GLU A 348 -6.26 5.16 7.33
N THR A 349 -5.56 4.60 8.31
CA THR A 349 -5.97 4.68 9.74
C THR A 349 -5.65 6.06 10.33
N VAL A 350 -6.19 6.35 11.51
CA VAL A 350 -5.87 7.58 12.26
C VAL A 350 -4.36 7.74 12.47
N ASP A 351 -3.65 6.62 12.72
CA ASP A 351 -2.20 6.64 12.91
C ASP A 351 -1.43 6.86 11.62
N ASP A 352 -1.91 6.32 10.49
CA ASP A 352 -1.34 6.59 9.18
C ASP A 352 -1.51 8.07 8.80
N ILE A 353 -2.69 8.62 9.01
CA ILE A 353 -2.96 10.05 8.79
C ILE A 353 -2.03 10.91 9.64
N ARG A 354 -1.87 10.58 10.93
CA ARG A 354 -0.98 11.30 11.86
C ARG A 354 0.49 11.26 11.40
N LYS A 355 0.95 10.13 10.90
CA LYS A 355 2.30 9.92 10.37
C LYS A 355 2.52 10.70 9.05
N ASN A 356 1.52 10.68 8.17
CA ASN A 356 1.66 11.17 6.79
C ASN A 356 1.34 12.66 6.63
N LEU A 357 0.46 13.23 7.48
CA LEU A 357 0.01 14.61 7.34
C LEU A 357 1.15 15.61 7.18
N ASN A 358 2.14 15.56 8.10
CA ASN A 358 3.25 16.50 8.07
C ASN A 358 4.05 16.41 6.77
N LYS A 359 4.28 15.19 6.29
CA LYS A 359 5.03 14.95 5.04
C LYS A 359 4.27 15.49 3.83
N VAL A 360 2.97 15.21 3.75
CA VAL A 360 2.10 15.67 2.66
C VAL A 360 1.94 17.18 2.68
N PHE A 361 1.75 17.78 3.85
CA PHE A 361 1.64 19.23 4.01
C PHE A 361 2.91 19.96 3.56
N HIS A 362 4.09 19.44 3.89
CA HIS A 362 5.37 20.02 3.46
C HIS A 362 5.64 19.82 1.95
N SER A 363 5.09 18.77 1.33
CA SER A 363 5.29 18.52 -0.11
C SER A 363 4.44 19.42 -1.01
N GLN A 364 3.34 19.98 -0.50
CA GLN A 364 2.37 20.79 -1.26
C GLN A 364 1.97 20.13 -2.60
N SER A 365 1.81 18.82 -2.60
CA SER A 365 1.50 18.00 -3.79
C SER A 365 2.55 18.04 -4.91
N GLN A 366 3.78 18.49 -4.62
CA GLN A 366 4.89 18.51 -5.58
C GLN A 366 5.93 17.45 -5.23
N LEU A 367 6.42 16.74 -6.25
CA LEU A 367 7.38 15.64 -6.09
C LEU A 367 8.82 16.12 -6.31
N ILE A 368 9.30 17.01 -5.45
CA ILE A 368 10.62 17.65 -5.59
C ILE A 368 11.73 16.85 -4.91
N THR A 369 11.46 16.31 -3.71
CA THR A 369 12.45 15.56 -2.94
C THR A 369 12.21 14.05 -3.04
N ALA A 370 13.25 13.26 -2.81
CA ALA A 370 13.13 11.80 -2.75
C ALA A 370 12.08 11.34 -1.72
N GLU A 371 12.00 12.01 -0.59
CA GLU A 371 11.04 11.71 0.47
C GLU A 371 9.59 12.02 0.04
N ASN A 372 9.37 13.09 -0.74
CA ASN A 372 8.05 13.41 -1.26
C ASN A 372 7.56 12.33 -2.23
N ILE A 373 8.43 11.89 -3.14
CA ILE A 373 8.13 10.81 -4.10
C ILE A 373 7.86 9.50 -3.36
N GLN A 374 8.71 9.15 -2.40
CA GLN A 374 8.55 7.94 -1.59
C GLN A 374 7.20 7.95 -0.85
N THR A 375 6.89 9.03 -0.13
CA THR A 375 5.64 9.18 0.62
C THR A 375 4.42 9.11 -0.30
N TYR A 376 4.49 9.74 -1.47
CA TYR A 376 3.41 9.70 -2.44
C TYR A 376 3.14 8.26 -2.93
N ILE A 377 4.19 7.53 -3.28
CA ILE A 377 4.06 6.14 -3.75
C ILE A 377 3.55 5.23 -2.63
N GLU A 378 4.12 5.31 -1.43
CA GLU A 378 3.70 4.51 -0.28
C GLU A 378 2.21 4.70 0.08
N ARG A 379 1.68 5.91 -0.13
CA ARG A 379 0.27 6.23 0.11
C ARG A 379 -0.65 5.78 -1.02
N ASN A 380 -0.37 6.23 -2.24
CA ASN A 380 -1.29 6.10 -3.37
C ASN A 380 -1.20 4.73 -4.06
N PHE A 381 -0.16 3.96 -3.81
CA PHE A 381 0.08 2.63 -4.40
C PHE A 381 0.37 1.58 -3.32
N SER A 382 -0.28 1.71 -2.16
CA SER A 382 -0.11 0.76 -1.06
C SER A 382 -0.65 -0.64 -1.38
N ASN A 383 -1.46 -0.77 -2.42
CA ASN A 383 -1.90 -2.05 -2.97
C ASN A 383 -0.82 -2.73 -3.84
N ILE A 384 0.10 -1.97 -4.44
CA ILE A 384 1.16 -2.48 -5.35
C ILE A 384 2.45 -2.75 -4.59
N THR A 385 2.87 -1.83 -3.73
CA THR A 385 4.18 -1.84 -3.08
C THR A 385 4.10 -1.97 -1.57
N SER A 386 5.02 -2.73 -0.97
CA SER A 386 5.18 -2.86 0.49
C SER A 386 6.27 -1.94 1.04
N SER A 387 7.30 -1.66 0.25
CA SER A 387 8.43 -0.80 0.62
C SER A 387 8.96 -0.10 -0.61
N VAL A 388 9.26 1.17 -0.47
CA VAL A 388 9.76 2.03 -1.55
C VAL A 388 11.02 2.75 -1.07
N TYR A 389 12.01 2.85 -1.94
CA TYR A 389 13.17 3.69 -1.70
C TYR A 389 13.50 4.50 -2.94
N VAL A 390 13.68 5.79 -2.77
CA VAL A 390 13.94 6.74 -3.85
C VAL A 390 15.35 7.31 -3.71
N MET A 391 16.12 7.30 -4.77
CA MET A 391 17.46 7.87 -4.80
C MET A 391 17.69 8.71 -6.06
N ASN A 392 18.56 9.69 -5.94
CA ASN A 392 19.02 10.47 -7.07
C ASN A 392 20.15 9.75 -7.83
N ASN A 393 20.53 10.29 -8.98
CA ASN A 393 21.58 9.73 -9.83
C ASN A 393 22.94 9.60 -9.12
N ASN A 394 23.32 10.59 -8.31
CA ASN A 394 24.61 10.54 -7.60
C ASN A 394 24.67 9.41 -6.57
N THR A 395 23.59 9.23 -5.79
CA THR A 395 23.49 8.11 -4.84
C THR A 395 23.44 6.76 -5.56
N TYR A 396 22.70 6.66 -6.67
CA TYR A 396 22.65 5.46 -7.49
C TYR A 396 24.05 5.00 -7.94
N ILE A 397 24.87 5.90 -8.43
CA ILE A 397 26.21 5.56 -8.89
C ILE A 397 27.13 5.18 -7.75
N ASN A 398 27.11 5.96 -6.67
CA ASN A 398 28.00 5.72 -5.53
C ASN A 398 27.68 4.40 -4.82
N ASP A 399 26.41 4.05 -4.71
CA ASP A 399 25.97 2.89 -3.94
C ASP A 399 25.77 1.66 -4.84
N VAL A 400 24.86 1.76 -5.83
CA VAL A 400 24.42 0.60 -6.62
C VAL A 400 25.44 0.21 -7.67
N MET A 401 25.92 1.16 -8.47
CA MET A 401 26.92 0.88 -9.50
C MET A 401 28.26 0.47 -8.88
N SER A 402 28.63 1.08 -7.75
CA SER A 402 29.82 0.69 -6.99
C SER A 402 29.69 -0.74 -6.43
N TYR A 403 28.49 -1.14 -5.99
CA TYR A 403 28.22 -2.52 -5.57
C TYR A 403 28.42 -3.52 -6.72
N TYR A 404 27.79 -3.30 -7.88
CA TYR A 404 27.96 -4.17 -9.04
C TYR A 404 29.43 -4.21 -9.53
N TYR A 405 30.12 -3.08 -9.46
CA TYR A 405 31.53 -3.02 -9.80
C TYR A 405 32.38 -3.89 -8.86
N LYS A 406 32.15 -3.84 -7.55
CA LYS A 406 32.82 -4.71 -6.57
C LYS A 406 32.56 -6.19 -6.82
N LEU A 407 31.38 -6.54 -7.32
CA LEU A 407 31.04 -7.91 -7.72
C LEU A 407 31.75 -8.33 -9.03
N GLY A 408 32.38 -7.39 -9.74
CA GLY A 408 33.03 -7.65 -11.04
C GLY A 408 32.03 -7.86 -12.18
N VAL A 409 30.79 -7.41 -12.01
CA VAL A 409 29.77 -7.39 -13.07
C VAL A 409 30.07 -6.18 -13.96
N GLY A 410 30.33 -6.41 -15.24
CA GLY A 410 30.68 -5.34 -16.18
C GLY A 410 32.19 -5.02 -16.27
N SER A 411 33.08 -5.81 -15.69
CA SER A 411 34.51 -5.65 -15.85
C SER A 411 34.98 -6.06 -17.28
N ILE A 412 34.70 -5.20 -18.23
CA ILE A 412 35.21 -5.36 -19.60
C ILE A 412 36.70 -5.01 -19.69
N ASN A 413 37.24 -4.27 -18.72
CA ASN A 413 38.67 -3.93 -18.70
C ASN A 413 39.24 -3.90 -17.29
N LYS A 414 40.43 -4.41 -17.14
CA LYS A 414 41.20 -4.56 -15.91
C LYS A 414 41.66 -3.24 -15.27
N ASP A 415 41.37 -2.10 -15.87
CA ASP A 415 41.78 -0.81 -15.34
C ASP A 415 40.58 -0.11 -14.64
N SER A 416 40.60 -0.20 -13.31
CA SER A 416 39.57 0.37 -12.44
C SER A 416 39.38 1.89 -12.60
N ARG A 417 40.39 2.62 -13.05
CA ARG A 417 40.32 4.06 -13.29
C ARG A 417 39.47 4.43 -14.50
N ILE A 418 39.59 3.66 -15.59
CA ILE A 418 38.83 3.89 -16.81
C ILE A 418 37.34 3.65 -16.56
N ALA A 419 36.99 2.56 -15.86
CA ALA A 419 35.62 2.24 -15.51
C ALA A 419 35.01 3.29 -14.56
N LEU A 420 35.75 3.76 -13.56
CA LEU A 420 35.32 4.85 -12.66
C LEU A 420 35.16 6.17 -13.43
N ASN A 421 36.06 6.49 -14.35
CA ASN A 421 35.94 7.69 -15.17
C ASN A 421 34.76 7.61 -16.15
N GLN A 422 34.50 6.45 -16.73
CA GLN A 422 33.31 6.22 -17.58
C GLN A 422 32.00 6.32 -16.79
N LEU A 423 31.99 5.79 -15.58
CA LEU A 423 30.88 5.95 -14.65
C LEU A 423 30.67 7.41 -14.26
N GLN A 424 31.72 8.14 -13.91
CA GLN A 424 31.65 9.56 -13.60
C GLN A 424 31.23 10.41 -14.80
N PHE A 425 31.66 10.03 -16.00
CA PHE A 425 31.26 10.71 -17.24
C PHE A 425 29.79 10.43 -17.58
N SER A 426 29.31 9.21 -17.41
CA SER A 426 27.88 8.88 -17.58
C SER A 426 27.00 9.58 -16.54
N THR A 427 27.52 9.84 -15.34
CA THR A 427 26.85 10.67 -14.31
C THR A 427 26.62 12.09 -14.77
N SER A 428 27.57 12.67 -15.47
CA SER A 428 27.46 14.05 -15.93
C SER A 428 26.39 14.26 -17.01
N CYS A 429 25.91 13.18 -17.62
CA CYS A 429 24.88 13.20 -18.66
C CYS A 429 23.44 12.93 -18.15
N ASN A 430 23.29 12.41 -16.93
CA ASN A 430 21.99 11.95 -16.41
C ASN A 430 21.65 12.59 -15.06
N PHE A 431 21.82 13.90 -14.92
CA PHE A 431 21.63 14.62 -13.65
C PHE A 431 20.23 14.52 -13.06
N ASN A 432 19.23 14.30 -13.90
CA ASN A 432 17.83 14.43 -13.52
C ASN A 432 17.12 13.09 -13.34
N ASN A 433 17.86 11.98 -13.40
CA ASN A 433 17.29 10.66 -13.19
C ASN A 433 17.01 10.40 -11.71
N ILE A 434 15.81 9.94 -11.43
CA ILE A 434 15.33 9.55 -10.11
C ILE A 434 15.03 8.05 -10.16
N TYR A 435 15.77 7.28 -9.37
CA TYR A 435 15.61 5.83 -9.32
C TYR A 435 14.71 5.45 -8.16
N VAL A 436 13.67 4.67 -8.46
CA VAL A 436 12.64 4.27 -7.50
C VAL A 436 12.65 2.76 -7.36
N TYR A 437 13.14 2.25 -6.23
CA TYR A 437 13.14 0.84 -5.89
C TYR A 437 11.78 0.45 -5.30
N LEU A 438 11.17 -0.60 -5.87
CA LEU A 438 9.81 -1.04 -5.55
C LEU A 438 9.84 -2.50 -5.10
N VAL A 439 9.43 -2.76 -3.85
CA VAL A 439 9.18 -4.11 -3.36
C VAL A 439 7.69 -4.40 -3.48
N PRO A 440 7.28 -5.50 -4.13
CA PRO A 440 5.87 -5.82 -4.29
C PRO A 440 5.20 -6.11 -2.94
N LYS A 441 3.92 -5.81 -2.82
CA LYS A 441 3.12 -6.09 -1.61
C LYS A 441 2.71 -7.55 -1.49
N PHE A 442 2.60 -8.28 -2.59
CA PHE A 442 2.45 -9.73 -2.53
C PHE A 442 3.76 -10.37 -2.02
N THR A 443 3.77 -11.67 -1.74
CA THR A 443 4.95 -12.34 -1.18
C THR A 443 6.22 -11.97 -1.95
N PRO A 444 7.15 -11.18 -1.36
CA PRO A 444 8.33 -10.67 -2.08
C PRO A 444 9.26 -11.78 -2.57
N VAL A 445 9.19 -12.95 -1.93
CA VAL A 445 9.97 -14.13 -2.29
C VAL A 445 9.04 -15.34 -2.28
N ASP A 446 9.07 -16.14 -3.32
CA ASP A 446 8.24 -17.34 -3.44
C ASP A 446 8.74 -18.51 -2.57
N SER A 447 8.01 -19.62 -2.59
CA SER A 447 8.37 -20.84 -1.86
C SER A 447 9.70 -21.47 -2.30
N ASN A 448 10.20 -21.12 -3.47
CA ASN A 448 11.47 -21.57 -4.04
C ASN A 448 12.62 -20.60 -3.76
N ASN A 449 12.43 -19.62 -2.91
CA ASN A 449 13.40 -18.57 -2.58
C ASN A 449 13.77 -17.66 -3.77
N ILE A 450 12.87 -17.52 -4.75
CA ILE A 450 13.05 -16.64 -5.90
C ILE A 450 12.37 -15.30 -5.61
N GLY A 451 13.12 -14.20 -5.77
CA GLY A 451 12.60 -12.85 -5.62
C GLY A 451 11.52 -12.54 -6.65
N GLN A 452 10.43 -11.96 -6.20
CA GLN A 452 9.33 -11.52 -7.02
C GLN A 452 9.43 -10.01 -7.28
N TYR A 453 9.03 -9.56 -8.44
CA TYR A 453 9.16 -8.18 -8.88
C TYR A 453 7.80 -7.61 -9.27
N VAL A 454 7.69 -6.29 -9.19
CA VAL A 454 6.52 -5.57 -9.71
C VAL A 454 6.53 -5.69 -11.23
N ASP A 455 5.38 -6.02 -11.82
CA ASP A 455 5.23 -6.14 -13.27
C ASP A 455 5.58 -4.83 -13.99
N SER A 456 6.10 -4.93 -15.21
CA SER A 456 6.53 -3.77 -16.01
C SER A 456 5.37 -2.80 -16.32
N ASN A 457 4.18 -3.33 -16.59
CA ASN A 457 3.00 -2.51 -16.86
C ASN A 457 2.54 -1.76 -15.59
N LEU A 458 2.63 -2.41 -14.42
CA LEU A 458 2.35 -1.74 -13.13
C LEU A 458 3.38 -0.65 -12.82
N LYS A 459 4.66 -0.85 -13.17
CA LYS A 459 5.69 0.18 -13.06
C LYS A 459 5.40 1.37 -13.97
N GLN A 460 5.01 1.13 -15.22
CA GLN A 460 4.63 2.18 -16.16
C GLN A 460 3.39 2.95 -15.69
N TYR A 461 2.39 2.27 -15.19
CA TYR A 461 1.20 2.89 -14.59
C TYR A 461 1.57 3.82 -13.43
N LEU A 462 2.44 3.35 -12.52
CA LEU A 462 2.93 4.17 -11.43
C LEU A 462 3.67 5.41 -11.94
N VAL A 463 4.57 5.27 -12.90
CA VAL A 463 5.30 6.39 -13.51
C VAL A 463 4.34 7.38 -14.18
N SER A 464 3.33 6.91 -14.91
CA SER A 464 2.35 7.77 -15.59
C SER A 464 1.58 8.66 -14.60
N LYS A 465 1.30 8.17 -13.39
CA LYS A 465 0.65 8.95 -12.32
C LYS A 465 1.58 9.99 -11.68
N LEU A 466 2.88 9.72 -11.65
CA LEU A 466 3.89 10.64 -11.12
C LEU A 466 4.26 11.75 -12.12
N ASP A 467 4.05 11.51 -13.39
CA ASP A 467 4.55 12.36 -14.48
C ASP A 467 4.01 13.80 -14.42
N SER A 468 2.76 13.97 -14.01
CA SER A 468 2.13 15.28 -13.88
C SER A 468 2.59 16.07 -12.65
N LEU A 469 3.23 15.42 -11.67
CA LEU A 469 3.60 15.99 -10.37
C LEU A 469 5.12 16.21 -10.23
N LYS A 470 5.92 15.59 -11.09
CA LYS A 470 7.39 15.68 -11.06
C LYS A 470 7.90 17.00 -11.67
N PRO A 471 9.13 17.43 -11.38
CA PRO A 471 9.78 18.53 -12.11
C PRO A 471 9.94 18.20 -13.61
N LEU A 472 9.74 19.17 -14.47
CA LEU A 472 9.72 19.02 -15.93
C LEU A 472 10.95 18.31 -16.52
N THR A 473 12.11 18.48 -15.90
CA THR A 473 13.38 17.96 -16.40
C THR A 473 13.78 16.62 -15.79
N SER A 474 12.97 16.07 -14.87
CA SER A 474 13.30 14.82 -14.19
C SER A 474 12.65 13.62 -14.87
N GLU A 475 13.38 12.51 -14.89
CA GLU A 475 12.91 11.21 -15.34
C GLU A 475 12.83 10.25 -14.15
N ILE A 476 11.69 9.57 -13.98
CA ILE A 476 11.50 8.59 -12.91
C ILE A 476 11.69 7.20 -13.50
N ILE A 477 12.68 6.48 -12.96
CA ILE A 477 13.07 5.14 -13.43
C ILE A 477 12.71 4.13 -12.33
N PRO A 478 11.70 3.29 -12.53
CA PRO A 478 11.37 2.23 -11.58
C PRO A 478 12.42 1.12 -11.63
N MET A 479 12.90 0.72 -10.47
CA MET A 479 13.95 -0.28 -10.30
C MET A 479 13.48 -1.45 -9.44
N ASP A 480 14.08 -2.60 -9.68
CA ASP A 480 13.87 -3.80 -8.87
C ASP A 480 14.83 -3.85 -7.69
N PRO A 481 14.39 -4.34 -6.51
CA PRO A 481 15.24 -4.49 -5.35
C PRO A 481 16.26 -5.61 -5.56
N ILE A 482 17.43 -5.49 -4.92
CA ILE A 482 18.38 -6.59 -4.83
C ILE A 482 17.99 -7.45 -3.63
N TYR A 483 17.54 -8.67 -3.90
CA TYR A 483 17.19 -9.62 -2.84
C TYR A 483 18.43 -10.23 -2.21
N MET A 484 18.51 -10.17 -0.88
CA MET A 484 19.58 -10.77 -0.08
C MET A 484 19.02 -11.91 0.77
N ALA A 485 19.49 -13.11 0.50
CA ALA A 485 19.09 -14.26 1.29
C ALA A 485 19.81 -14.26 2.65
N VAL A 486 19.07 -14.55 3.70
CA VAL A 486 19.57 -14.65 5.08
C VAL A 486 19.14 -16.00 5.65
N GLY A 487 20.09 -16.75 6.18
CA GLY A 487 19.84 -18.04 6.82
C GLY A 487 20.72 -18.25 8.03
N LEU A 488 20.45 -19.30 8.80
CA LEU A 488 21.37 -19.74 9.86
C LEU A 488 22.62 -20.28 9.21
N GLY A 489 23.81 -19.83 9.62
CA GLY A 489 25.04 -20.31 9.00
C GLY A 489 26.26 -20.08 9.88
N VAL A 490 27.09 -21.13 9.97
CA VAL A 490 28.39 -21.09 10.65
C VAL A 490 29.46 -21.42 9.64
N GLN A 491 30.46 -20.55 9.52
CA GLN A 491 31.62 -20.80 8.69
C GLN A 491 32.62 -21.69 9.45
N ASN A 492 33.00 -22.78 8.81
CA ASN A 492 34.07 -23.65 9.32
C ASN A 492 35.41 -23.29 8.71
N VAL A 493 36.50 -23.59 9.43
CA VAL A 493 37.85 -23.50 8.89
C VAL A 493 37.99 -24.51 7.72
N GLY A 494 38.24 -24.00 6.53
CA GLY A 494 38.32 -24.81 5.31
C GLY A 494 37.11 -24.73 4.41
N ASP A 495 36.02 -24.03 4.79
CA ASP A 495 34.92 -23.72 3.88
C ASP A 495 35.44 -22.84 2.73
N THR A 496 35.34 -23.36 1.53
CA THR A 496 35.83 -22.69 0.31
C THR A 496 34.82 -21.75 -0.32
N VAL A 497 33.61 -21.70 0.22
CA VAL A 497 32.53 -20.78 -0.24
C VAL A 497 32.96 -19.32 -0.22
N PHE A 498 33.83 -18.96 0.73
CA PHE A 498 34.33 -17.59 0.92
C PHE A 498 35.66 -17.32 0.15
N ASN A 499 36.29 -18.35 -0.43
CA ASN A 499 37.48 -18.23 -1.26
C ASN A 499 37.12 -18.40 -2.74
N GLN A 500 37.28 -17.36 -3.51
CA GLN A 500 36.79 -17.18 -4.88
C GLN A 500 37.22 -18.24 -5.91
N THR A 501 38.04 -19.23 -5.57
CA THR A 501 38.71 -20.04 -6.59
C THR A 501 38.15 -21.45 -6.78
N TYR A 502 37.60 -22.14 -5.78
CA TYR A 502 37.13 -23.54 -5.94
C TYR A 502 36.11 -23.93 -4.85
N SER A 503 34.89 -23.36 -4.85
CA SER A 503 33.89 -23.79 -3.90
C SER A 503 33.08 -24.97 -4.44
N THR A 504 33.10 -26.09 -3.75
CA THR A 504 32.21 -27.23 -3.96
C THR A 504 30.96 -27.15 -3.09
N GLN A 505 30.91 -26.24 -2.11
CA GLN A 505 29.79 -26.07 -1.20
C GLN A 505 28.95 -24.88 -1.60
N THR A 506 27.64 -25.09 -1.66
CA THR A 506 26.68 -24.02 -1.90
C THR A 506 26.21 -23.39 -0.57
N PRO A 507 25.64 -22.18 -0.57
CA PRO A 507 25.01 -21.62 0.62
C PRO A 507 23.97 -22.57 1.24
N ASP A 508 23.25 -23.31 0.43
CA ASP A 508 22.26 -24.28 0.86
C ASP A 508 22.88 -25.45 1.67
N ASP A 509 24.05 -25.95 1.27
CA ASP A 509 24.78 -27.00 1.99
C ASP A 509 25.19 -26.52 3.41
N ILE A 510 25.55 -25.25 3.53
CA ILE A 510 25.96 -24.67 4.82
C ILE A 510 24.75 -24.53 5.73
N ILE A 511 23.63 -24.01 5.21
CA ILE A 511 22.40 -23.81 5.99
C ILE A 511 21.82 -25.14 6.45
N THR A 512 21.72 -26.11 5.55
CA THR A 512 21.15 -27.42 5.87
C THR A 512 21.97 -28.17 6.93
N SER A 513 23.28 -27.95 6.97
CA SER A 513 24.19 -28.52 7.98
C SER A 513 24.29 -27.69 9.27
N THR A 514 23.74 -26.47 9.31
CA THR A 514 23.75 -25.61 10.49
C THR A 514 22.50 -25.81 11.32
N LYS A 515 22.64 -25.87 12.66
CA LYS A 515 21.54 -25.98 13.61
C LYS A 515 21.58 -24.83 14.60
N LEU A 516 20.42 -24.22 14.85
CA LEU A 516 20.17 -23.35 15.99
C LEU A 516 19.74 -24.22 17.15
N VAL A 517 20.57 -24.27 18.19
CA VAL A 517 20.30 -25.12 19.36
C VAL A 517 19.80 -24.26 20.50
N LEU A 518 18.61 -24.58 20.98
CA LEU A 518 17.98 -24.00 22.15
C LEU A 518 18.11 -24.98 23.31
N THR A 519 18.80 -24.59 24.38
CA THR A 519 18.91 -25.39 25.58
C THR A 519 17.77 -25.03 26.52
N ARG A 520 16.92 -26.01 26.88
CA ARG A 520 15.82 -25.80 27.82
C ARG A 520 16.17 -26.24 29.23
N TYR A 521 15.54 -25.63 30.24
CA TYR A 521 15.61 -26.12 31.60
C TYR A 521 14.97 -27.51 31.74
N SER A 522 15.57 -28.39 32.51
CA SER A 522 15.07 -29.76 32.74
C SER A 522 13.67 -29.81 33.35
N ASN A 523 13.33 -28.80 34.18
CA ASN A 523 12.04 -28.65 34.86
C ASN A 523 10.99 -27.84 34.06
N SER A 524 11.28 -27.43 32.82
CA SER A 524 10.35 -26.67 31.99
C SER A 524 9.10 -27.47 31.71
N ARG A 525 7.93 -26.82 31.78
CA ARG A 525 6.62 -27.41 31.42
C ARG A 525 6.38 -27.48 29.91
N ASN A 526 7.04 -26.61 29.14
CA ASN A 526 6.85 -26.56 27.70
C ASN A 526 7.47 -27.77 27.00
N LYS A 527 6.71 -28.35 26.07
CA LYS A 527 7.20 -29.45 25.23
C LYS A 527 8.25 -28.95 24.25
N ILE A 528 9.21 -29.80 23.89
CA ILE A 528 10.25 -29.50 22.90
C ILE A 528 9.65 -29.02 21.58
N SER A 529 8.60 -29.68 21.10
CA SER A 529 7.92 -29.29 19.87
C SER A 529 7.32 -27.88 19.91
N LEU A 530 6.77 -27.48 21.07
CA LEU A 530 6.18 -26.16 21.23
C LEU A 530 7.26 -25.06 21.20
N ILE A 531 8.37 -25.26 21.93
CA ILE A 531 9.51 -24.31 21.92
C ILE A 531 10.06 -24.16 20.51
N LYS A 532 10.20 -25.26 19.78
CA LYS A 532 10.67 -25.27 18.38
C LYS A 532 9.78 -24.48 17.46
N THR A 533 8.46 -24.69 17.52
CA THR A 533 7.48 -23.97 16.71
C THR A 533 7.46 -22.48 17.05
N GLN A 534 7.46 -22.12 18.35
CA GLN A 534 7.51 -20.74 18.79
C GLN A 534 8.80 -20.03 18.32
N ALA A 535 9.94 -20.70 18.41
CA ALA A 535 11.21 -20.14 17.95
C ALA A 535 11.20 -19.88 16.43
N ALA A 536 10.69 -20.81 15.64
CA ALA A 536 10.57 -20.63 14.21
C ALA A 536 9.59 -19.49 13.85
N GLU A 537 8.49 -19.37 14.58
CA GLU A 537 7.52 -18.31 14.39
C GLU A 537 8.09 -16.93 14.73
N ILE A 538 8.82 -16.78 15.82
CA ILE A 538 9.52 -15.53 16.18
C ILE A 538 10.45 -15.09 15.06
N ILE A 539 11.30 -16.00 14.55
CA ILE A 539 12.23 -15.66 13.46
C ILE A 539 11.44 -15.25 12.21
N ARG A 540 10.40 -16.00 11.82
CA ARG A 540 9.56 -15.64 10.66
C ARG A 540 8.92 -14.26 10.83
N ASN A 541 8.42 -13.94 12.02
CA ASN A 541 7.78 -12.65 12.31
C ASN A 541 8.76 -11.46 12.24
N ILE A 542 10.02 -11.66 12.62
CA ILE A 542 11.06 -10.63 12.46
C ILE A 542 11.30 -10.35 10.98
N PHE A 543 11.45 -11.39 10.16
CA PHE A 543 11.65 -11.22 8.72
C PHE A 543 10.40 -10.76 7.97
N ALA A 544 9.20 -11.02 8.49
CA ALA A 544 7.95 -10.49 7.92
C ALA A 544 7.86 -8.95 8.00
N LYS A 545 8.63 -8.33 8.89
CA LYS A 545 8.74 -6.86 9.02
C LYS A 545 9.87 -6.27 8.15
N ALA A 546 10.55 -7.09 7.34
CA ALA A 546 11.66 -6.62 6.51
C ALA A 546 11.19 -5.59 5.48
N THR A 547 12.01 -4.56 5.30
CA THR A 547 11.86 -3.49 4.33
C THR A 547 13.17 -3.27 3.59
N LEU A 548 13.19 -2.40 2.60
CA LEU A 548 14.44 -1.96 1.98
C LEU A 548 15.36 -1.31 3.02
N GLY A 549 16.62 -1.72 3.05
CA GLY A 549 17.59 -1.22 4.01
C GLY A 549 17.35 -1.67 5.45
N TYR A 550 16.64 -2.77 5.67
CA TYR A 550 16.31 -3.28 7.00
C TYR A 550 17.55 -3.64 7.81
N THR A 551 17.49 -3.41 9.12
CA THR A 551 18.54 -3.82 10.05
C THR A 551 18.11 -5.10 10.75
N ILE A 552 18.90 -6.16 10.60
CA ILE A 552 18.71 -7.41 11.33
C ILE A 552 19.64 -7.41 12.54
N SER A 553 19.05 -7.46 13.73
CA SER A 553 19.77 -7.55 14.99
C SER A 553 19.78 -8.98 15.49
N THR A 554 20.94 -9.64 15.47
CA THR A 554 21.11 -10.98 16.02
C THR A 554 20.86 -11.02 17.50
N ILE A 555 21.14 -9.91 18.22
CA ILE A 555 20.92 -9.75 19.65
C ILE A 555 19.41 -9.70 19.95
N ASP A 556 18.62 -8.96 19.14
CA ASP A 556 17.18 -8.86 19.36
C ASP A 556 16.51 -10.21 19.10
N ILE A 557 16.93 -10.92 18.03
CA ILE A 557 16.46 -12.28 17.76
C ILE A 557 16.79 -13.19 18.94
N ALA A 558 18.01 -13.13 19.46
CA ALA A 558 18.43 -13.94 20.62
C ALA A 558 17.59 -13.61 21.86
N ASN A 559 17.35 -12.34 22.14
CA ASN A 559 16.56 -11.90 23.29
C ASN A 559 15.09 -12.36 23.18
N GLU A 560 14.49 -12.25 22.00
CA GLU A 560 13.13 -12.76 21.77
C GLU A 560 13.05 -14.28 21.93
N LEU A 561 14.04 -15.03 21.45
CA LEU A 561 14.11 -16.48 21.64
C LEU A 561 14.33 -16.86 23.10
N LEU A 562 15.13 -16.11 23.87
CA LEU A 562 15.33 -16.31 25.32
C LEU A 562 14.08 -15.97 26.13
N SER A 563 13.15 -15.17 25.58
CA SER A 563 11.88 -14.86 26.23
C SER A 563 10.89 -16.04 26.19
N ILE A 564 11.14 -17.05 25.37
CA ILE A 564 10.32 -18.27 25.32
C ILE A 564 10.45 -19.00 26.66
N GLU A 565 9.31 -19.28 27.31
CA GLU A 565 9.29 -19.94 28.59
C GLU A 565 9.99 -21.31 28.52
N GLY A 566 11.03 -21.45 29.32
CA GLY A 566 11.81 -22.69 29.45
C GLY A 566 13.12 -22.70 28.65
N VAL A 567 13.42 -21.72 27.84
CA VAL A 567 14.71 -21.59 27.15
C VAL A 567 15.75 -20.98 28.10
N LYS A 568 16.91 -21.62 28.19
CA LYS A 568 18.03 -21.21 29.06
C LYS A 568 19.15 -20.54 28.29
N GLU A 569 19.56 -21.16 27.18
CA GLU A 569 20.72 -20.76 26.40
C GLU A 569 20.46 -20.98 24.90
N ILE A 570 21.16 -20.25 24.07
CA ILE A 570 21.08 -20.31 22.61
C ILE A 570 22.49 -20.37 22.04
N HIS A 571 22.72 -21.30 21.12
CA HIS A 571 23.93 -21.31 20.32
C HIS A 571 23.65 -21.83 18.90
N THR A 572 24.53 -21.49 17.98
CA THR A 572 24.47 -21.98 16.59
C THR A 572 25.65 -22.93 16.38
N GLU A 573 25.38 -24.11 15.84
CA GLU A 573 26.43 -25.12 15.64
C GLU A 573 26.42 -25.70 14.23
N ARG A 574 27.62 -26.07 13.75
CA ARG A 574 27.81 -26.78 12.50
C ARG A 574 29.12 -27.58 12.54
N ASN A 575 29.04 -28.90 12.27
CA ASN A 575 30.18 -29.81 12.17
C ASN A 575 31.17 -29.71 13.35
N GLY A 576 30.67 -29.54 14.58
CA GLY A 576 31.49 -29.41 15.79
C GLY A 576 31.99 -27.99 16.11
N VAL A 577 31.74 -27.02 15.23
CA VAL A 577 31.99 -25.59 15.54
C VAL A 577 30.72 -25.03 16.19
N VAL A 578 30.89 -24.48 17.39
CA VAL A 578 29.79 -23.90 18.19
C VAL A 578 30.03 -22.41 18.37
N ILE A 579 29.02 -21.61 18.07
CA ILE A 579 29.02 -20.14 18.24
C ILE A 579 27.92 -19.80 19.24
N ASN A 580 28.27 -19.15 20.34
CA ASN A 580 27.30 -18.68 21.32
C ASN A 580 26.39 -17.61 20.70
N GLY A 581 25.08 -17.77 20.87
CA GLY A 581 24.08 -16.91 20.26
C GLY A 581 23.73 -17.34 18.82
N ILE A 582 23.34 -16.36 18.01
CA ILE A 582 22.88 -16.57 16.64
C ILE A 582 23.97 -16.17 15.66
N SER A 583 24.27 -17.07 14.74
CA SER A 583 25.12 -16.79 13.59
C SER A 583 24.28 -16.87 12.31
N LEU A 584 24.31 -15.79 11.54
CA LEU A 584 23.61 -15.66 10.27
C LEU A 584 24.58 -15.71 9.11
N MET A 585 24.19 -16.39 8.05
CA MET A 585 24.83 -16.31 6.75
C MET A 585 23.98 -15.48 5.80
N ILE A 586 24.64 -14.58 5.08
CA ILE A 586 24.02 -13.61 4.18
C ILE A 586 24.67 -13.73 2.83
N TRP A 587 23.87 -13.81 1.77
CA TRP A 587 24.39 -13.87 0.40
C TRP A 587 23.41 -13.29 -0.61
N ASN A 588 23.95 -12.92 -1.76
CA ASN A 588 23.15 -12.59 -2.93
C ASN A 588 22.84 -13.88 -3.70
N PRO A 589 21.59 -14.30 -3.89
CA PRO A 589 21.26 -15.55 -4.60
C PRO A 589 21.78 -15.61 -6.03
N ILE A 590 21.91 -14.47 -6.70
CA ILE A 590 22.39 -14.36 -8.09
C ILE A 590 23.94 -14.42 -8.13
N TYR A 591 24.60 -13.79 -7.15
CA TYR A 591 26.06 -13.64 -7.10
C TYR A 591 26.67 -14.26 -5.84
N TYR A 592 26.16 -15.44 -5.40
CA TYR A 592 26.53 -16.04 -4.13
C TYR A 592 28.03 -16.30 -3.96
N ASN A 593 28.76 -16.55 -5.05
CA ASN A 593 30.20 -16.77 -5.02
C ASN A 593 31.03 -15.49 -4.85
N LYS A 594 30.42 -14.33 -4.87
CA LYS A 594 31.05 -13.01 -4.78
C LYS A 594 30.55 -12.15 -3.63
N ASP A 595 29.32 -12.35 -3.20
CA ASP A 595 28.69 -11.60 -2.12
C ASP A 595 28.07 -12.57 -1.11
N ILE A 596 28.94 -13.17 -0.28
CA ILE A 596 28.56 -14.10 0.79
C ILE A 596 29.44 -13.88 2.01
N TYR A 597 28.84 -13.83 3.19
CA TYR A 597 29.54 -13.69 4.47
C TYR A 597 28.67 -14.18 5.64
N THR A 598 29.32 -14.46 6.77
CA THR A 598 28.65 -14.77 8.05
C THR A 598 28.84 -13.64 9.05
N THR A 599 27.85 -13.47 9.92
CA THR A 599 27.88 -12.48 10.99
C THR A 599 27.20 -13.00 12.25
N THR A 600 27.76 -12.62 13.39
CA THR A 600 27.16 -12.76 14.73
C THR A 600 26.67 -11.42 15.27
N ASN A 601 26.95 -10.33 14.56
CA ASN A 601 26.57 -8.97 14.92
C ASN A 601 25.35 -8.51 14.13
N SER A 602 24.74 -7.44 14.57
CA SER A 602 23.70 -6.74 13.84
C SER A 602 24.23 -6.25 12.49
N ILE A 603 23.40 -6.35 11.46
CA ILE A 603 23.72 -5.88 10.12
C ILE A 603 22.63 -4.97 9.59
N THR A 604 23.02 -3.84 9.04
CA THR A 604 22.15 -2.94 8.28
C THR A 604 22.42 -3.13 6.79
N PHE A 605 21.38 -3.46 6.04
CA PHE A 605 21.48 -3.59 4.59
C PHE A 605 21.48 -2.21 3.92
N ASP A 606 22.09 -2.13 2.75
CA ASP A 606 21.97 -0.94 1.91
C ASP A 606 20.51 -0.73 1.52
N LYS A 607 20.07 0.51 1.36
CA LYS A 607 18.67 0.88 1.16
C LYS A 607 18.05 0.39 -0.16
N PHE A 608 18.84 -0.15 -1.08
CA PHE A 608 18.38 -0.81 -2.31
C PHE A 608 18.34 -2.34 -2.19
N LYS A 609 18.74 -2.90 -1.04
CA LYS A 609 18.74 -4.33 -0.75
C LYS A 609 17.55 -4.71 0.13
N TYR A 610 16.91 -5.82 -0.20
CA TYR A 610 15.81 -6.40 0.56
C TYR A 610 16.21 -7.75 1.14
N PRO A 611 16.36 -7.88 2.47
CA PRO A 611 16.69 -9.16 3.09
C PRO A 611 15.45 -10.04 3.23
N PHE A 612 15.61 -11.34 2.97
CA PHE A 612 14.56 -12.34 3.18
C PHE A 612 15.10 -13.60 3.86
N LEU A 613 14.23 -14.29 4.58
CA LEU A 613 14.58 -15.54 5.25
C LEU A 613 14.57 -16.70 4.26
N TYR A 614 15.74 -17.28 4.03
CA TYR A 614 15.91 -18.42 3.13
C TYR A 614 15.31 -19.69 3.73
N ASN A 615 14.64 -20.51 2.92
CA ASN A 615 13.97 -21.74 3.33
C ASN A 615 13.03 -21.55 4.55
N SER A 616 12.30 -20.45 4.60
CA SER A 616 11.40 -20.09 5.71
C SER A 616 10.43 -21.24 6.07
N SER A 617 9.94 -22.01 5.09
CA SER A 617 9.05 -23.14 5.30
C SER A 617 9.71 -24.30 6.05
N LYS A 618 11.04 -24.49 5.87
CA LYS A 618 11.82 -25.56 6.49
C LYS A 618 12.58 -25.13 7.75
N LEU A 619 12.36 -23.91 8.23
CA LEU A 619 13.11 -23.37 9.38
C LEU A 619 13.02 -24.26 10.62
N ASP A 620 11.89 -24.93 10.82
CA ASP A 620 11.70 -25.86 11.93
C ASP A 620 12.72 -27.03 11.90
N GLU A 621 13.18 -27.44 10.73
CA GLU A 621 14.18 -28.51 10.59
C GLU A 621 15.57 -28.06 11.04
N TYR A 622 15.85 -26.75 11.01
CA TYR A 622 17.14 -26.16 11.39
C TYR A 622 17.23 -25.78 12.87
N ILE A 623 16.12 -25.90 13.62
CA ILE A 623 16.09 -25.63 15.05
C ILE A 623 16.13 -26.96 15.80
N ASP A 624 17.04 -27.09 16.76
CA ASP A 624 17.17 -28.20 17.69
C ASP A 624 16.92 -27.73 19.13
N VAL A 625 16.24 -28.55 19.94
CA VAL A 625 15.95 -28.21 21.33
C VAL A 625 16.47 -29.31 22.23
N ARG A 626 17.47 -28.98 23.06
CA ARG A 626 18.13 -29.91 23.97
C ARG A 626 17.79 -29.61 25.43
N ILE A 627 17.81 -30.63 26.26
CA ILE A 627 17.58 -30.49 27.70
C ILE A 627 18.93 -30.14 28.35
N SER A 628 18.95 -29.11 29.20
CA SER A 628 20.13 -28.80 30.01
C SER A 628 20.39 -29.98 30.96
N GLU A 629 21.61 -30.51 30.92
CA GLU A 629 22.07 -31.47 31.90
C GLU A 629 22.09 -30.86 33.32
#